data_c66428b63a6bc9f040d08364e3c0f724
#
_entry.id   c66428b63a6bc9f040d08364e3c0f724
#
_cell.length_a   1.000
_cell.length_b   1.000
_cell.length_c   1.000
_cell.angle_alpha   90.00
_cell.angle_beta   90.00
_cell.angle_gamma   90.00
#
_symmetry.space_group_name_H-M   'P 1'
#
loop_
_entity.id
_entity.type
_entity.pdbx_description
1 polymer ?
#
loop_
_entity_poly.entity_id
_entity_poly.type
_entity_poly.pdbx_seq_one_letter_code
_entity_poly.pdbx_strand_id
1 'polypeptide(L)'
;MVRGHSSDPAARLGKRERQIMDILYSLGRATVADVLEALPDPPSYSSVRAMLRYLEDKGQVRHDVDGPRYIYAPTAAKAEVRKSALGHVVKTFFDGSISSAVATLIQAGPLSQEDHERLTKLLDEAASKDSQK
;
A
#
# COMPACT_ATOMS: atom_id res chain seq x y z
N MET A 1 -4.81 21.62 -18.66
CA MET A 1 -4.41 21.46 -17.51
C MET A 1 -3.70 20.22 -17.33
N VAL A 2 -2.73 20.26 -16.69
CA VAL A 2 -1.95 19.15 -16.58
C VAL A 2 -2.32 18.34 -15.46
N ARG A 3 -2.36 17.15 -15.64
CA ARG A 3 -2.55 16.37 -14.68
C ARG A 3 -1.33 16.10 -14.17
N GLY A 4 -1.02 16.34 -13.14
CA GLY A 4 0.17 15.98 -12.54
C GLY A 4 0.40 14.54 -12.81
N HIS A 5 1.51 14.25 -13.38
CA HIS A 5 1.80 12.91 -13.58
C HIS A 5 2.36 12.41 -12.30
N SER A 6 1.57 11.83 -11.49
CA SER A 6 2.08 11.15 -10.34
C SER A 6 2.83 9.92 -10.79
N SER A 7 4.01 9.71 -10.27
CA SER A 7 4.74 8.48 -10.52
C SER A 7 4.18 7.33 -9.70
N ASP A 8 3.25 7.62 -8.77
CA ASP A 8 2.59 6.60 -7.98
C ASP A 8 1.42 6.03 -8.78
N PRO A 9 1.50 4.77 -9.22
CA PRO A 9 0.42 4.18 -10.00
C PRO A 9 -0.91 4.18 -9.26
N ALA A 10 -0.90 4.10 -7.94
CA ALA A 10 -2.15 4.08 -7.16
C ALA A 10 -2.93 5.37 -7.29
N ALA A 11 -2.26 6.50 -7.57
CA ALA A 11 -2.93 7.78 -7.73
C ALA A 11 -3.79 7.85 -8.99
N ARG A 12 -3.59 6.91 -9.92
CA ARG A 12 -4.34 6.88 -11.18
C ARG A 12 -5.53 5.95 -11.14
N LEU A 13 -5.72 5.24 -10.04
CA LEU A 13 -6.79 4.28 -9.94
C LEU A 13 -8.07 4.94 -9.43
N GLY A 14 -9.22 4.42 -9.86
CA GLY A 14 -10.49 4.82 -9.30
C GLY A 14 -10.64 4.30 -7.87
N LYS A 15 -11.70 4.76 -7.23
CA LYS A 15 -11.95 4.40 -5.83
C LYS A 15 -12.06 2.90 -5.62
N ARG A 16 -12.80 2.23 -6.47
CA ARG A 16 -13.05 0.78 -6.32
C ARG A 16 -11.79 -0.02 -6.59
N GLU A 17 -11.03 0.35 -7.62
CA GLU A 17 -9.77 -0.32 -7.92
C GLU A 17 -8.78 -0.14 -6.79
N ARG A 18 -8.77 1.01 -6.15
CA ARG A 18 -7.89 1.26 -5.01
C ARG A 18 -8.27 0.38 -3.83
N GLN A 19 -9.56 0.20 -3.58
CA GLN A 19 -10.03 -0.70 -2.53
C GLN A 19 -9.58 -2.13 -2.80
N ILE A 20 -9.65 -2.57 -4.06
CA ILE A 20 -9.19 -3.90 -4.44
C ILE A 20 -7.70 -4.06 -4.22
N MET A 21 -6.91 -3.06 -4.61
CA MET A 21 -5.47 -3.12 -4.39
C MET A 21 -5.12 -3.18 -2.90
N ASP A 22 -5.83 -2.40 -2.07
CA ASP A 22 -5.62 -2.42 -0.62
C ASP A 22 -5.90 -3.82 -0.04
N ILE A 23 -6.95 -4.47 -0.52
CA ILE A 23 -7.29 -5.83 -0.10
C ILE A 23 -6.18 -6.81 -0.51
N LEU A 24 -5.70 -6.70 -1.75
CA LEU A 24 -4.64 -7.58 -2.23
C LEU A 24 -3.33 -7.37 -1.46
N TYR A 25 -2.99 -6.12 -1.12
CA TYR A 25 -1.81 -5.88 -0.31
C TYR A 25 -1.97 -6.43 1.10
N SER A 26 -3.19 -6.39 1.64
CA SER A 26 -3.46 -6.93 2.96
C SER A 26 -3.39 -8.46 2.98
N LEU A 27 -3.99 -9.11 1.99
CA LEU A 27 -4.07 -10.57 1.92
C LEU A 27 -2.82 -11.20 1.29
N GLY A 28 -2.12 -10.45 0.46
CA GLY A 28 -0.96 -10.94 -0.29
C GLY A 28 -1.35 -11.64 -1.59
N ARG A 29 -2.32 -12.54 -1.52
CA ARG A 29 -2.84 -13.27 -2.67
C ARG A 29 -4.32 -13.50 -2.42
N ALA A 30 -5.12 -13.46 -3.46
CA ALA A 30 -6.56 -13.64 -3.30
C ALA A 30 -7.23 -14.07 -4.59
N THR A 31 -8.29 -14.86 -4.47
CA THR A 31 -9.16 -15.18 -5.59
C THR A 31 -10.17 -14.04 -5.76
N VAL A 32 -10.93 -14.08 -6.85
CA VAL A 32 -12.03 -13.12 -7.06
C VAL A 32 -13.01 -13.18 -5.90
N ALA A 33 -13.34 -14.40 -5.44
CA ALA A 33 -14.26 -14.58 -4.32
C ALA A 33 -13.74 -13.96 -3.03
N ASP A 34 -12.44 -14.12 -2.75
CA ASP A 34 -11.82 -13.53 -1.56
C ASP A 34 -11.90 -12.01 -1.58
N VAL A 35 -11.64 -11.40 -2.74
CA VAL A 35 -11.71 -9.95 -2.90
C VAL A 35 -13.15 -9.47 -2.73
N LEU A 36 -14.10 -10.17 -3.36
CA LEU A 36 -15.52 -9.83 -3.28
C LEU A 36 -16.00 -9.83 -1.83
N GLU A 37 -15.60 -10.85 -1.06
CA GLU A 37 -16.00 -10.97 0.33
C GLU A 37 -15.43 -9.84 1.19
N ALA A 38 -14.23 -9.37 0.88
CA ALA A 38 -13.56 -8.33 1.65
C ALA A 38 -14.00 -6.91 1.29
N LEU A 39 -14.65 -6.72 0.14
CA LEU A 39 -15.07 -5.39 -0.29
C LEU A 39 -16.27 -4.88 0.50
N PRO A 40 -16.27 -3.59 0.92
CA PRO A 40 -17.46 -2.97 1.48
C PRO A 40 -18.45 -2.74 0.34
N ASP A 41 -19.75 -2.92 0.59
CA ASP A 41 -20.78 -2.78 -0.44
C ASP A 41 -20.35 -3.49 -1.73
N PRO A 42 -20.15 -4.81 -1.68
CA PRO A 42 -19.53 -5.50 -2.81
C PRO A 42 -20.40 -5.44 -4.06
N PRO A 43 -19.79 -5.16 -5.23
CA PRO A 43 -20.50 -5.25 -6.49
C PRO A 43 -20.66 -6.73 -6.85
N SER A 44 -21.12 -7.02 -8.06
CA SER A 44 -21.28 -8.40 -8.48
C SER A 44 -19.91 -9.07 -8.66
N TYR A 45 -19.94 -10.40 -8.62
CA TYR A 45 -18.75 -11.20 -8.89
C TYR A 45 -18.12 -10.83 -10.24
N SER A 46 -18.95 -10.70 -11.27
CA SER A 46 -18.45 -10.36 -12.60
C SER A 46 -17.82 -8.98 -12.67
N SER A 47 -18.31 -8.03 -11.87
CA SER A 47 -17.71 -6.70 -11.81
C SER A 47 -16.33 -6.76 -11.17
N VAL A 48 -16.17 -7.50 -10.08
CA VAL A 48 -14.88 -7.66 -9.42
C VAL A 48 -13.88 -8.35 -10.36
N ARG A 49 -14.36 -9.39 -11.05
CA ARG A 49 -13.53 -10.10 -12.01
C ARG A 49 -13.04 -9.16 -13.12
N ALA A 50 -13.93 -8.33 -13.64
CA ALA A 50 -13.58 -7.37 -14.69
C ALA A 50 -12.58 -6.33 -14.19
N MET A 51 -12.75 -5.85 -12.95
CA MET A 51 -11.82 -4.89 -12.36
C MET A 51 -10.43 -5.49 -12.13
N LEU A 52 -10.36 -6.74 -11.69
CA LEU A 52 -9.08 -7.42 -11.52
C LEU A 52 -8.38 -7.61 -12.86
N ARG A 53 -9.13 -7.95 -13.91
CA ARG A 53 -8.57 -8.07 -15.24
C ARG A 53 -8.04 -6.71 -15.72
N TYR A 54 -8.78 -5.65 -15.46
CA TYR A 54 -8.36 -4.31 -15.81
C TYR A 54 -7.05 -3.94 -15.09
N LEU A 55 -6.96 -4.26 -13.79
CA LEU A 55 -5.74 -4.01 -13.02
C LEU A 55 -4.56 -4.82 -13.54
N GLU A 56 -4.83 -6.03 -14.00
CA GLU A 56 -3.79 -6.86 -14.59
C GLU A 56 -3.31 -6.27 -15.92
N ASP A 57 -4.23 -5.80 -16.75
CA ASP A 57 -3.89 -5.16 -18.01
C ASP A 57 -3.05 -3.90 -17.79
N LYS A 58 -3.27 -3.22 -16.67
CA LYS A 58 -2.48 -2.04 -16.31
C LYS A 58 -1.16 -2.39 -15.62
N GLY A 59 -0.89 -3.67 -15.39
CA GLY A 59 0.35 -4.10 -14.77
C GLY A 59 0.39 -3.98 -13.25
N GLN A 60 -0.77 -3.74 -12.61
CA GLN A 60 -0.85 -3.58 -11.16
C GLN A 60 -0.93 -4.91 -10.43
N VAL A 61 -1.49 -5.91 -11.05
CA VAL A 61 -1.61 -7.25 -10.49
C VAL A 61 -1.19 -8.29 -11.51
N ARG A 62 -0.89 -9.48 -11.03
CA ARG A 62 -0.64 -10.66 -11.84
C ARG A 62 -1.50 -11.77 -11.30
N HIS A 63 -1.70 -12.82 -12.07
CA HIS A 63 -2.44 -13.98 -11.57
C HIS A 63 -1.70 -15.28 -11.87
N ASP A 64 -1.96 -16.25 -11.02
CA ASP A 64 -1.56 -17.64 -11.22
C ASP A 64 -2.83 -18.46 -11.31
N VAL A 65 -2.75 -19.60 -11.98
CA VAL A 65 -3.88 -20.51 -12.11
C VAL A 65 -3.80 -21.57 -11.00
N ASP A 66 -4.93 -21.80 -10.33
CA ASP A 66 -5.05 -22.82 -9.31
C ASP A 66 -6.33 -23.60 -9.61
N GLY A 67 -6.23 -24.65 -10.40
CA GLY A 67 -7.40 -25.40 -10.88
C GLY A 67 -8.31 -24.48 -11.70
N PRO A 68 -9.59 -24.41 -11.37
CA PRO A 68 -10.51 -23.54 -12.10
C PRO A 68 -10.43 -22.07 -11.68
N ARG A 69 -9.60 -21.74 -10.70
CA ARG A 69 -9.55 -20.39 -10.16
C ARG A 69 -8.27 -19.66 -10.55
N TYR A 70 -8.37 -18.34 -10.60
CA TYR A 70 -7.22 -17.47 -10.72
C TYR A 70 -6.93 -16.91 -9.35
N ILE A 71 -5.65 -16.85 -8.99
CA ILE A 71 -5.20 -16.24 -7.75
C ILE A 71 -4.41 -15.00 -8.11
N TYR A 72 -4.90 -13.86 -7.67
CA TYR A 72 -4.30 -12.56 -7.99
C TYR A 72 -3.36 -12.10 -6.89
N ALA A 73 -2.30 -11.40 -7.28
CA ALA A 73 -1.34 -10.81 -6.34
C ALA A 73 -0.84 -9.48 -6.92
N PRO A 74 -0.49 -8.52 -6.07
CA PRO A 74 0.12 -7.28 -6.55
C PRO A 74 1.45 -7.55 -7.23
N THR A 75 1.76 -6.78 -8.27
CA THR A 75 3.07 -6.89 -8.95
C THR A 75 4.16 -6.17 -8.17
N ALA A 76 3.82 -5.08 -7.47
CA ALA A 76 4.80 -4.34 -6.67
C ALA A 76 4.97 -4.95 -5.29
N ALA A 77 6.17 -4.90 -4.77
CA ALA A 77 6.45 -5.37 -3.43
C ALA A 77 5.73 -4.52 -2.41
N LYS A 78 5.16 -5.15 -1.38
CA LYS A 78 4.45 -4.46 -0.32
C LYS A 78 5.31 -3.38 0.35
N ALA A 79 6.59 -3.68 0.56
CA ALA A 79 7.51 -2.73 1.18
C ALA A 79 7.68 -1.46 0.34
N GLU A 80 7.77 -1.61 -0.98
CA GLU A 80 7.91 -0.46 -1.86
C GLU A 80 6.66 0.41 -1.89
N VAL A 81 5.49 -0.23 -1.88
CA VAL A 81 4.22 0.50 -1.84
C VAL A 81 4.09 1.27 -0.53
N ARG A 82 4.45 0.66 0.59
CA ARG A 82 4.45 1.32 1.89
C ARG A 82 5.35 2.54 1.90
N LYS A 83 6.56 2.39 1.35
CA LYS A 83 7.53 3.46 1.28
C LYS A 83 7.02 4.62 0.45
N SER A 84 6.47 4.34 -0.73
CA SER A 84 5.93 5.35 -1.63
C SER A 84 4.75 6.09 -1.00
N ALA A 85 3.81 5.36 -0.41
CA ALA A 85 2.61 5.95 0.20
C ALA A 85 2.98 6.85 1.38
N LEU A 86 3.84 6.36 2.26
CA LEU A 86 4.24 7.11 3.43
C LEU A 86 5.08 8.33 3.04
N GLY A 87 5.98 8.16 2.07
CA GLY A 87 6.77 9.27 1.54
C GLY A 87 5.89 10.38 0.97
N HIS A 88 4.82 10.01 0.27
CA HIS A 88 3.87 10.98 -0.27
C HIS A 88 3.18 11.77 0.85
N VAL A 89 2.74 11.09 1.90
CA VAL A 89 2.09 11.73 3.05
C VAL A 89 3.05 12.70 3.73
N VAL A 90 4.28 12.28 3.98
CA VAL A 90 5.29 13.11 4.63
C VAL A 90 5.57 14.36 3.80
N LYS A 91 5.71 14.19 2.49
CA LYS A 91 5.98 15.31 1.60
C LYS A 91 4.79 16.27 1.54
N THR A 92 3.58 15.75 1.42
CA THR A 92 2.38 16.55 1.20
C THR A 92 1.91 17.28 2.45
N PHE A 93 1.89 16.59 3.59
CA PHE A 93 1.31 17.14 4.81
C PHE A 93 2.32 17.59 5.85
N PHE A 94 3.57 17.23 5.71
CA PHE A 94 4.61 17.53 6.70
C PHE A 94 5.83 18.21 6.08
N ASP A 95 5.68 18.75 4.88
CA ASP A 95 6.74 19.47 4.17
C ASP A 95 8.06 18.68 4.10
N GLY A 96 7.96 17.36 4.02
CA GLY A 96 9.12 16.49 3.96
C GLY A 96 9.75 16.17 5.31
N SER A 97 9.18 16.67 6.41
CA SER A 97 9.74 16.45 7.73
C SER A 97 9.29 15.12 8.34
N ILE A 98 10.19 14.16 8.39
CA ILE A 98 9.94 12.87 9.01
C ILE A 98 9.68 13.04 10.50
N SER A 99 10.44 13.91 11.17
CA SER A 99 10.27 14.11 12.61
C SER A 99 8.91 14.71 12.96
N SER A 100 8.39 15.61 12.11
CA SER A 100 7.05 16.17 12.31
C SER A 100 5.97 15.10 12.16
N ALA A 101 6.12 14.22 11.19
CA ALA A 101 5.18 13.12 10.98
C ALA A 101 5.16 12.16 12.16
N VAL A 102 6.34 11.79 12.66
CA VAL A 102 6.47 10.91 13.82
C VAL A 102 5.89 11.58 15.07
N ALA A 103 6.19 12.87 15.28
CA ALA A 103 5.65 13.60 16.42
C ALA A 103 4.12 13.59 16.42
N THR A 104 3.51 13.80 15.25
CA THR A 104 2.07 13.78 15.10
C THR A 104 1.48 12.42 15.48
N LEU A 105 2.12 11.34 15.03
CA LEU A 105 1.67 9.98 15.35
C LEU A 105 1.76 9.68 16.85
N ILE A 106 2.84 10.11 17.49
CA ILE A 106 3.05 9.90 18.92
C ILE A 106 2.01 10.69 19.73
N GLN A 107 1.68 11.91 19.31
CA GLN A 107 0.66 12.72 19.98
C GLN A 107 -0.75 12.13 19.85
N ALA A 108 -0.99 11.35 18.80
CA ALA A 108 -2.29 10.76 18.56
C ALA A 108 -2.60 9.59 19.51
N GLY A 109 -1.58 8.96 20.10
CA GLY A 109 -1.78 7.85 21.02
C GLY A 109 -0.49 7.42 21.69
N PRO A 110 -0.60 6.70 22.80
CA PRO A 110 0.59 6.27 23.52
C PRO A 110 1.39 5.24 22.74
N LEU A 111 2.69 5.32 22.86
CA LEU A 111 3.60 4.40 22.23
C LEU A 111 3.88 3.26 23.20
N SER A 112 3.78 2.03 22.74
CA SER A 112 4.08 0.87 23.60
C SER A 112 5.59 0.82 23.89
N GLN A 113 5.93 0.14 24.95
CA GLN A 113 7.34 -0.05 25.30
C GLN A 113 8.09 -0.78 24.18
N GLU A 114 7.44 -1.79 23.62
CA GLU A 114 8.00 -2.55 22.49
C GLU A 114 8.28 -1.65 21.29
N ASP A 115 7.32 -0.82 20.93
CA ASP A 115 7.49 0.11 19.81
C ASP A 115 8.58 1.13 20.10
N HIS A 116 8.66 1.62 21.34
CA HIS A 116 9.70 2.57 21.73
C HIS A 116 11.09 1.96 21.54
N GLU A 117 11.28 0.75 22.01
CA GLU A 117 12.57 0.05 21.89
C GLU A 117 12.93 -0.20 20.44
N ARG A 118 11.96 -0.63 19.65
CA ARG A 118 12.16 -0.91 18.24
C ARG A 118 12.51 0.36 17.45
N LEU A 119 11.79 1.45 17.71
CA LEU A 119 12.06 2.73 17.05
C LEU A 119 13.43 3.27 17.43
N THR A 120 13.79 3.17 18.70
CA THR A 120 15.10 3.63 19.16
C THR A 120 16.22 2.88 18.42
N LYS A 121 16.07 1.56 18.28
CA LYS A 121 17.03 0.75 17.57
C LYS A 121 17.14 1.15 16.10
N LEU A 122 16.01 1.38 15.46
CA LEU A 122 15.97 1.79 14.05
C LEU A 122 16.66 3.13 13.85
N LEU A 123 16.43 4.07 14.77
CA LEU A 123 17.04 5.38 14.70
C LEU A 123 18.56 5.31 14.87
N ASP A 124 19.02 4.48 15.80
CA ASP A 124 20.45 4.29 16.05
C ASP A 124 21.14 3.65 14.83
N GLU A 125 20.49 2.68 14.22
CA GLU A 125 21.02 2.04 13.02
C GLU A 125 21.11 3.00 11.86
N ALA A 126 20.11 3.86 11.69
CA ALA A 126 20.10 4.85 10.62
C ALA A 126 21.22 5.88 10.82
N ALA A 127 21.42 6.33 12.05
CA ALA A 127 22.50 7.27 12.38
C ALA A 127 23.87 6.64 12.15
N SER A 128 24.02 5.36 12.51
CA SER A 128 25.26 4.64 12.31
C SER A 128 25.60 4.49 10.83
N LYS A 129 24.60 4.20 9.99
CA LYS A 129 24.82 4.12 8.55
C LYS A 129 25.26 5.44 7.96
N ASP A 130 24.65 6.53 8.40
CA ASP A 130 24.98 7.86 7.90
C ASP A 130 26.41 8.24 8.27
N SER A 131 26.84 7.91 9.48
CA SER A 131 28.19 8.27 9.92
C SER A 131 29.27 7.42 9.28
N GLN A 132 28.93 6.35 8.60
CA GLN A 132 29.91 5.51 7.90
C GLN A 132 30.19 5.96 6.48
N LYS A 133 29.54 6.99 6.02
CA LYS A 133 29.79 7.51 4.67
C LYS A 133 31.01 8.44 4.61
#